data_e9257a22e51b07d5053267c555614638
#
_entry.id   e9257a22e51b07d5053267c555614638
#
_cell.length_a   1.000
_cell.length_b   1.000
_cell.length_c   1.000
_cell.angle_alpha   90.00
_cell.angle_beta   90.00
_cell.angle_gamma   90.00
#
_symmetry.space_group_name_H-M   'P 1'
#
loop_
_entity.id
_entity.type
_entity.pdbx_description
1 polymer ?
#
loop_
_entity_poly.entity_id
_entity_poly.type
_entity_poly.pdbx_seq_one_letter_code
_entity_poly.pdbx_strand_id
1 'polypeptide(L)'
;CQIPAYASGALMVNKSKEVAWVVSVLNWHLNVKDNLKRLEFLKQTLINKLLPISENDHHEFLKTALVYDIQAFSEFLDEKFPYINKILRSDYFLFDVCEHLFYESGIWAETNTFISSFLDEVYNFSTNKEPLLSSFLEYWENFSDNITVDPPENMNQVAVMSIHKSKGLEFPVVIVPFADWSLGKSTYDRAWIQTDDLEIPVALITGSKSAAEKIGSAYAEKASEMNQQSQFDSLNALYVATTRPKEVLILMTRLPREKEGNAFHVFNDYLEEKGFSGTP
;
A
#
# COMPACT_ATOMS: atom_id res chain seq x y z
N CYS A 1 9.68 -18.94 -16.85
CA CYS A 1 9.76 -17.51 -17.25
C CYS A 1 9.24 -16.68 -16.09
N GLN A 2 10.03 -15.75 -15.60
CA GLN A 2 9.55 -14.75 -14.65
C GLN A 2 9.03 -13.56 -15.46
N ILE A 3 7.72 -13.33 -15.42
CA ILE A 3 7.12 -12.16 -16.02
C ILE A 3 7.16 -11.05 -14.95
N PRO A 4 7.86 -9.94 -15.19
CA PRO A 4 7.87 -8.84 -14.24
C PRO A 4 6.45 -8.26 -14.10
N ALA A 5 6.04 -7.97 -12.88
CA ALA A 5 4.74 -7.36 -12.58
C ALA A 5 4.92 -6.23 -11.57
N TYR A 6 4.12 -5.20 -11.69
CA TYR A 6 4.03 -4.15 -10.68
C TYR A 6 2.57 -3.97 -10.23
N ALA A 7 2.37 -3.62 -8.98
CA ALA A 7 1.05 -3.31 -8.45
C ALA A 7 0.93 -1.81 -8.22
N SER A 8 0.02 -1.16 -8.96
CA SER A 8 -0.32 0.25 -8.73
C SER A 8 -0.88 0.44 -7.33
N GLY A 9 -0.12 1.10 -6.46
CA GLY A 9 -0.44 1.30 -5.04
C GLY A 9 0.27 0.35 -4.07
N ALA A 10 1.01 -0.68 -4.55
CA ALA A 10 1.97 -1.41 -3.73
C ALA A 10 3.38 -0.79 -3.81
N LEU A 11 3.58 0.16 -4.71
CA LEU A 11 4.82 0.91 -4.87
C LEU A 11 4.84 2.12 -3.93
N MET A 12 4.55 1.91 -2.66
CA MET A 12 4.68 2.96 -1.65
C MET A 12 6.15 3.20 -1.35
N VAL A 13 6.56 4.45 -1.34
CA VAL A 13 7.96 4.85 -1.12
C VAL A 13 8.45 4.34 0.25
N ASN A 14 7.60 4.35 1.27
CA ASN A 14 7.94 3.88 2.62
C ASN A 14 8.12 2.35 2.73
N LYS A 15 7.75 1.56 1.72
CA LYS A 15 7.99 0.11 1.68
C LYS A 15 9.34 -0.26 1.06
N SER A 16 10.05 0.70 0.46
CA SER A 16 11.43 0.49 0.03
C SER A 16 12.33 0.29 1.25
N LYS A 17 13.09 -0.80 1.24
CA LYS A 17 14.06 -1.10 2.31
C LYS A 17 15.18 -0.06 2.38
N GLU A 18 15.52 0.51 1.23
CA GLU A 18 16.53 1.55 1.09
C GLU A 18 16.08 2.85 1.80
N VAL A 19 14.86 3.28 1.50
CA VAL A 19 14.24 4.44 2.14
C VAL A 19 14.03 4.20 3.64
N ALA A 20 13.53 3.02 4.01
CA ALA A 20 13.35 2.64 5.41
C ALA A 20 14.67 2.71 6.19
N TRP A 21 15.79 2.35 5.56
CA TRP A 21 17.10 2.47 6.20
C TRP A 21 17.46 3.93 6.48
N VAL A 22 17.41 4.82 5.49
CA VAL A 22 17.73 6.25 5.69
C VAL A 22 16.83 6.86 6.77
N VAL A 23 15.52 6.62 6.69
CA VAL A 23 14.56 7.12 7.70
C VAL A 23 14.88 6.58 9.09
N SER A 24 15.33 5.32 9.21
CA SER A 24 15.73 4.75 10.50
C SER A 24 17.02 5.37 11.07
N VAL A 25 17.98 5.71 10.22
CA VAL A 25 19.20 6.46 10.61
C VAL A 25 18.83 7.83 11.16
N LEU A 26 17.97 8.57 10.45
CA LEU A 26 17.50 9.89 10.86
C LEU A 26 16.71 9.85 12.17
N ASN A 27 15.82 8.88 12.33
CA ASN A 27 15.05 8.66 13.56
C ASN A 27 15.96 8.34 14.76
N TRP A 28 16.96 7.47 14.55
CA TRP A 28 17.94 7.17 15.60
C TRP A 28 18.77 8.42 15.95
N HIS A 29 19.23 9.17 14.98
CA HIS A 29 20.02 10.38 15.20
C HIS A 29 19.28 11.41 16.08
N LEU A 30 18.00 11.60 15.84
CA LEU A 30 17.17 12.49 16.65
C LEU A 30 16.95 11.96 18.07
N ASN A 31 17.02 10.64 18.27
CA ASN A 31 16.70 9.96 19.52
C ASN A 31 17.77 8.94 19.91
N VAL A 32 19.04 9.38 20.02
CA VAL A 32 20.20 8.50 20.23
C VAL A 32 20.14 7.62 21.49
N LYS A 33 19.30 8.00 22.49
CA LYS A 33 19.08 7.24 23.73
C LYS A 33 17.98 6.20 23.61
N ASP A 34 17.19 6.23 22.53
CA ASP A 34 16.07 5.30 22.34
C ASP A 34 16.57 3.98 21.73
N ASN A 35 16.53 2.93 22.53
CA ASN A 35 16.94 1.60 22.10
C ASN A 35 16.03 1.02 21.01
N LEU A 36 14.75 1.42 20.92
CA LEU A 36 13.87 0.96 19.84
C LEU A 36 14.26 1.58 18.51
N LYS A 37 14.61 2.87 18.49
CA LYS A 37 15.11 3.55 17.29
C LYS A 37 16.45 2.99 16.86
N ARG A 38 17.34 2.68 17.82
CA ARG A 38 18.61 1.99 17.53
C ARG A 38 18.37 0.59 16.95
N LEU A 39 17.45 -0.18 17.53
CA LEU A 39 17.11 -1.51 17.04
C LEU A 39 16.58 -1.45 15.60
N GLU A 40 15.69 -0.51 15.30
CA GLU A 40 15.15 -0.37 13.96
C GLU A 40 16.24 0.00 12.95
N PHE A 41 17.13 0.94 13.30
CA PHE A 41 18.29 1.29 12.45
C PHE A 41 19.16 0.06 12.16
N LEU A 42 19.55 -0.71 13.19
CA LEU A 42 20.38 -1.91 13.02
C LEU A 42 19.67 -2.98 12.18
N LYS A 43 18.39 -3.18 12.43
CA LYS A 43 17.56 -4.13 11.66
C LYS A 43 17.50 -3.75 10.17
N GLN A 44 17.25 -2.48 9.87
CA GLN A 44 17.25 -2.00 8.48
C GLN A 44 18.63 -2.09 7.83
N THR A 45 19.71 -1.92 8.61
CA THR A 45 21.09 -2.13 8.17
C THR A 45 21.33 -3.58 7.74
N LEU A 46 20.83 -4.56 8.51
CA LEU A 46 20.92 -5.97 8.16
C LEU A 46 20.06 -6.34 6.95
N ILE A 47 18.83 -5.82 6.86
CA ILE A 47 17.92 -6.04 5.73
C ILE A 47 18.56 -5.54 4.41
N ASN A 48 19.27 -4.42 4.45
CA ASN A 48 19.98 -3.86 3.31
C ASN A 48 21.37 -4.49 3.09
N LYS A 49 21.75 -5.49 3.90
CA LYS A 49 23.03 -6.21 3.81
C LYS A 49 24.26 -5.30 3.86
N LEU A 50 24.17 -4.21 4.61
CA LEU A 50 25.27 -3.26 4.79
C LEU A 50 26.34 -3.75 5.78
N LEU A 51 26.04 -4.81 6.52
CA LEU A 51 26.97 -5.54 7.35
C LEU A 51 27.06 -7.00 6.88
N PRO A 52 28.26 -7.58 6.77
CA PRO A 52 28.46 -8.96 6.34
C PRO A 52 28.21 -9.96 7.50
N ILE A 53 26.98 -9.93 8.03
CA ILE A 53 26.56 -10.79 9.15
C ILE A 53 25.60 -11.84 8.60
N SER A 54 25.84 -13.12 8.95
CA SER A 54 24.97 -14.23 8.58
C SER A 54 23.57 -14.05 9.19
N GLU A 55 22.51 -14.46 8.47
CA GLU A 55 21.13 -14.37 8.96
C GLU A 55 20.94 -15.11 10.30
N ASN A 56 21.67 -16.20 10.53
CA ASN A 56 21.64 -16.96 11.77
C ASN A 56 22.21 -16.16 12.96
N ASP A 57 23.12 -15.22 12.70
CA ASP A 57 23.81 -14.42 13.73
C ASP A 57 23.14 -13.07 13.99
N HIS A 58 22.10 -12.70 13.20
CA HIS A 58 21.40 -11.42 13.34
C HIS A 58 20.88 -11.17 14.75
N HIS A 59 20.30 -12.19 15.39
CA HIS A 59 19.73 -12.06 16.73
C HIS A 59 20.81 -11.75 17.78
N GLU A 60 21.92 -12.47 17.73
CA GLU A 60 23.03 -12.29 18.68
C GLU A 60 23.71 -10.92 18.48
N PHE A 61 23.92 -10.53 17.22
CA PHE A 61 24.43 -9.21 16.88
C PHE A 61 23.55 -8.10 17.43
N LEU A 62 22.24 -8.13 17.17
CA LEU A 62 21.31 -7.12 17.64
C LEU A 62 21.29 -7.04 19.18
N LYS A 63 21.29 -8.18 19.86
CA LYS A 63 21.34 -8.25 21.31
C LYS A 63 22.61 -7.59 21.86
N THR A 64 23.76 -7.85 21.26
CA THR A 64 25.06 -7.28 21.67
C THR A 64 25.12 -5.79 21.40
N ALA A 65 24.71 -5.34 20.21
CA ALA A 65 24.77 -3.94 19.82
C ALA A 65 23.78 -3.03 20.59
N LEU A 66 22.70 -3.60 21.13
CA LEU A 66 21.76 -2.86 21.98
C LEU A 66 22.29 -2.59 23.40
N VAL A 67 23.26 -3.36 23.88
CA VAL A 67 23.88 -3.17 25.21
C VAL A 67 24.93 -2.05 25.20
N TYR A 68 25.40 -1.64 24.03
CA TYR A 68 26.36 -0.53 23.91
C TYR A 68 25.76 0.74 24.52
N ASP A 69 26.58 1.44 25.32
CA ASP A 69 26.26 2.82 25.68
C ASP A 69 26.38 3.75 24.44
N ILE A 70 26.08 5.02 24.59
CA ILE A 70 26.07 5.98 23.46
C ILE A 70 27.47 6.12 22.85
N GLN A 71 28.51 6.10 23.70
CA GLN A 71 29.89 6.26 23.23
C GLN A 71 30.36 5.01 22.49
N ALA A 72 30.18 3.82 23.06
CA ALA A 72 30.52 2.56 22.42
C ALA A 72 29.77 2.35 21.11
N PHE A 73 28.51 2.79 21.03
CA PHE A 73 27.75 2.72 19.79
C PHE A 73 28.25 3.74 18.73
N SER A 74 28.65 4.94 19.16
CA SER A 74 29.29 5.90 18.25
C SER A 74 30.61 5.39 17.70
N GLU A 75 31.45 4.76 18.54
CA GLU A 75 32.71 4.12 18.12
C GLU A 75 32.47 2.98 17.15
N PHE A 76 31.46 2.15 17.39
CA PHE A 76 31.00 1.10 16.45
C PHE A 76 30.59 1.69 15.09
N LEU A 77 29.84 2.81 15.09
CA LEU A 77 29.48 3.48 13.84
C LEU A 77 30.67 4.06 13.10
N ASP A 78 31.60 4.68 13.82
CA ASP A 78 32.82 5.24 13.22
C ASP A 78 33.72 4.16 12.60
N GLU A 79 33.68 2.94 13.18
CA GLU A 79 34.41 1.79 12.62
C GLU A 79 33.71 1.20 11.39
N LYS A 80 32.41 0.98 11.46
CA LYS A 80 31.66 0.28 10.39
C LYS A 80 31.07 1.21 9.32
N PHE A 81 30.70 2.42 9.69
CA PHE A 81 30.03 3.41 8.86
C PHE A 81 30.58 4.82 9.10
N PRO A 82 31.88 5.09 8.83
CA PRO A 82 32.55 6.33 9.19
C PRO A 82 31.88 7.58 8.59
N TYR A 83 31.09 7.41 7.54
CA TYR A 83 30.36 8.48 6.89
C TYR A 83 29.10 8.91 7.67
N ILE A 84 28.44 8.04 8.44
CA ILE A 84 27.15 8.36 9.10
C ILE A 84 27.35 9.53 10.08
N ASN A 85 28.25 9.39 11.05
CA ASN A 85 28.50 10.44 12.04
C ASN A 85 29.00 11.73 11.39
N LYS A 86 29.79 11.63 10.32
CA LYS A 86 30.29 12.78 9.56
C LYS A 86 29.15 13.54 8.87
N ILE A 87 28.25 12.85 8.20
CA ILE A 87 27.09 13.43 7.51
C ILE A 87 26.14 14.06 8.51
N LEU A 88 25.77 13.34 9.58
CA LEU A 88 24.78 13.79 10.56
C LEU A 88 25.24 14.96 11.44
N ARG A 89 26.55 15.21 11.54
CA ARG A 89 27.13 16.36 12.25
C ARG A 89 27.49 17.51 11.34
N SER A 90 27.26 17.39 10.04
CA SER A 90 27.52 18.46 9.07
C SER A 90 26.42 19.52 9.09
N ASP A 91 26.71 20.69 8.53
CA ASP A 91 25.73 21.76 8.31
C ASP A 91 24.96 21.56 6.98
N TYR A 92 24.82 20.33 6.53
CA TYR A 92 24.11 20.00 5.31
C TYR A 92 22.60 20.21 5.46
N PHE A 93 21.95 20.64 4.37
CA PHE A 93 20.49 20.63 4.30
C PHE A 93 19.97 19.19 4.37
N LEU A 94 18.73 19.03 4.80
CA LEU A 94 18.12 17.72 4.96
C LEU A 94 18.16 16.86 3.69
N PHE A 95 17.98 17.49 2.53
CA PHE A 95 18.11 16.82 1.23
C PHE A 95 19.52 16.24 1.04
N ASP A 96 20.56 17.06 1.25
CA ASP A 96 21.94 16.63 1.07
C ASP A 96 22.33 15.52 2.07
N VAL A 97 21.81 15.59 3.30
CA VAL A 97 21.98 14.52 4.31
C VAL A 97 21.43 13.20 3.78
N CYS A 98 20.20 13.19 3.27
CA CYS A 98 19.58 11.99 2.72
C CYS A 98 20.33 11.47 1.49
N GLU A 99 20.70 12.35 0.57
CA GLU A 99 21.43 11.99 -0.66
C GLU A 99 22.79 11.37 -0.31
N HIS A 100 23.58 12.01 0.57
CA HIS A 100 24.87 11.47 0.99
C HIS A 100 24.76 10.13 1.73
N LEU A 101 23.72 9.93 2.55
CA LEU A 101 23.50 8.65 3.21
C LEU A 101 23.25 7.54 2.19
N PHE A 102 22.45 7.76 1.15
CA PHE A 102 22.26 6.78 0.07
C PHE A 102 23.56 6.52 -0.70
N TYR A 103 24.28 7.57 -1.07
CA TYR A 103 25.47 7.46 -1.88
C TYR A 103 26.61 6.73 -1.15
N GLU A 104 26.94 7.18 0.05
CA GLU A 104 28.08 6.64 0.83
C GLU A 104 27.79 5.21 1.35
N SER A 105 26.53 4.83 1.54
CA SER A 105 26.15 3.47 1.92
C SER A 105 26.28 2.47 0.77
N GLY A 106 26.40 2.92 -0.48
CA GLY A 106 26.38 2.07 -1.66
C GLY A 106 25.01 1.49 -2.00
N ILE A 107 23.93 1.93 -1.32
CA ILE A 107 22.56 1.51 -1.63
C ILE A 107 22.03 2.20 -2.89
N TRP A 108 22.63 3.34 -3.26
CA TRP A 108 22.24 4.09 -4.45
C TRP A 108 22.41 3.25 -5.71
N ALA A 109 21.29 2.92 -6.37
CA ALA A 109 21.29 2.40 -7.74
C ALA A 109 20.66 3.46 -8.65
N GLU A 110 21.32 3.79 -9.75
CA GLU A 110 20.90 4.86 -10.69
C GLU A 110 19.46 4.73 -11.21
N THR A 111 18.86 3.54 -11.08
CA THR A 111 17.51 3.24 -11.53
C THR A 111 16.50 3.03 -10.39
N ASN A 112 16.86 3.37 -9.14
CA ASN A 112 15.95 3.17 -8.01
C ASN A 112 14.96 4.33 -7.89
N THR A 113 13.79 4.18 -8.52
CA THR A 113 12.71 5.18 -8.52
C THR A 113 12.19 5.49 -7.12
N PHE A 114 12.29 4.57 -6.14
CA PHE A 114 11.89 4.83 -4.76
C PHE A 114 12.80 5.86 -4.09
N ILE A 115 14.12 5.76 -4.32
CA ILE A 115 15.09 6.72 -3.78
C ILE A 115 14.83 8.10 -4.38
N SER A 116 14.66 8.18 -5.70
CA SER A 116 14.37 9.45 -6.38
C SER A 116 13.08 10.09 -5.85
N SER A 117 11.99 9.32 -5.76
CA SER A 117 10.72 9.84 -5.23
C SER A 117 10.81 10.23 -3.75
N PHE A 118 11.62 9.53 -2.96
CA PHE A 118 11.87 9.93 -1.57
C PHE A 118 12.64 11.27 -1.51
N LEU A 119 13.68 11.43 -2.32
CA LEU A 119 14.46 12.67 -2.37
C LEU A 119 13.63 13.84 -2.90
N ASP A 120 12.77 13.63 -3.89
CA ASP A 120 11.82 14.63 -4.36
C ASP A 120 10.88 15.09 -3.23
N GLU A 121 10.41 14.15 -2.40
CA GLU A 121 9.55 14.47 -1.26
C GLU A 121 10.30 15.24 -0.18
N VAL A 122 11.55 14.86 0.12
CA VAL A 122 12.43 15.61 1.05
C VAL A 122 12.66 17.02 0.54
N TYR A 123 12.91 17.18 -0.76
CA TYR A 123 13.10 18.48 -1.39
C TYR A 123 11.83 19.33 -1.30
N ASN A 124 10.69 18.78 -1.66
CA ASN A 124 9.40 19.46 -1.60
C ASN A 124 9.05 19.89 -0.16
N PHE A 125 9.32 19.01 0.82
CA PHE A 125 9.14 19.36 2.23
C PHE A 125 10.05 20.52 2.63
N SER A 126 11.34 20.47 2.29
CA SER A 126 12.33 21.46 2.67
C SER A 126 12.11 22.84 2.04
N THR A 127 11.44 22.90 0.88
CA THR A 127 11.14 24.17 0.19
C THR A 127 9.83 24.80 0.66
N ASN A 128 8.88 23.99 1.13
CA ASN A 128 7.51 24.46 1.48
C ASN A 128 7.27 24.56 2.99
N LYS A 129 8.15 24.02 3.82
CA LYS A 129 8.02 23.98 5.29
C LYS A 129 9.35 24.27 5.95
N GLU A 130 9.34 24.44 7.28
CA GLU A 130 10.59 24.55 8.04
C GLU A 130 11.41 23.24 7.89
N PRO A 131 12.64 23.31 7.37
CA PRO A 131 13.46 22.14 7.05
C PRO A 131 14.10 21.51 8.30
N LEU A 132 13.33 21.35 9.39
CA LEU A 132 13.78 20.69 10.59
C LEU A 132 13.62 19.17 10.45
N LEU A 133 14.64 18.43 10.83
CA LEU A 133 14.61 16.96 10.80
C LEU A 133 13.43 16.38 11.59
N SER A 134 13.13 16.91 12.77
CA SER A 134 11.97 16.47 13.58
C SER A 134 10.64 16.67 12.85
N SER A 135 10.45 17.82 12.22
CA SER A 135 9.22 18.13 11.48
C SER A 135 9.07 17.27 10.22
N PHE A 136 10.19 16.94 9.56
CA PHE A 136 10.17 16.01 8.44
C PHE A 136 9.80 14.60 8.87
N LEU A 137 10.37 14.09 9.97
CA LEU A 137 10.06 12.75 10.44
C LEU A 137 8.61 12.61 10.91
N GLU A 138 8.05 13.63 11.55
CA GLU A 138 6.61 13.69 11.88
C GLU A 138 5.74 13.70 10.62
N TYR A 139 6.11 14.51 9.63
CA TYR A 139 5.45 14.53 8.33
C TYR A 139 5.50 13.16 7.67
N TRP A 140 6.68 12.52 7.62
CA TRP A 140 6.88 11.21 7.02
C TRP A 140 6.04 10.12 7.70
N GLU A 141 5.97 10.12 9.03
CA GLU A 141 5.15 9.17 9.79
C GLU A 141 3.66 9.27 9.44
N ASN A 142 3.16 10.48 9.23
CA ASN A 142 1.74 10.71 8.97
C ASN A 142 1.33 10.56 7.49
N PHE A 143 2.22 10.81 6.55
CA PHE A 143 1.87 10.93 5.13
C PHE A 143 2.56 9.93 4.19
N SER A 144 3.58 9.20 4.64
CA SER A 144 4.36 8.29 3.79
C SER A 144 3.56 7.16 3.14
N ASP A 145 2.45 6.74 3.74
CA ASP A 145 1.55 5.73 3.17
C ASP A 145 0.81 6.22 1.91
N ASN A 146 0.81 7.52 1.65
CA ASN A 146 0.18 8.12 0.47
C ASN A 146 1.19 8.42 -0.65
N ILE A 147 2.49 8.32 -0.38
CA ILE A 147 3.55 8.61 -1.35
C ILE A 147 3.83 7.35 -2.16
N THR A 148 3.48 7.39 -3.44
CA THR A 148 3.63 6.26 -4.36
C THR A 148 4.59 6.61 -5.49
N VAL A 149 5.31 5.61 -5.97
CA VAL A 149 6.16 5.71 -7.15
C VAL A 149 5.33 5.37 -8.38
N ASP A 150 5.37 6.22 -9.40
CA ASP A 150 4.84 5.88 -10.70
C ASP A 150 5.78 4.88 -11.40
N PRO A 151 5.24 3.77 -11.93
CA PRO A 151 6.06 2.83 -12.66
C PRO A 151 6.63 3.50 -13.93
N PRO A 152 7.86 3.18 -14.31
CA PRO A 152 8.43 3.69 -15.55
C PRO A 152 7.55 3.33 -16.76
N GLU A 153 7.26 4.30 -17.62
CA GLU A 153 6.28 4.20 -18.73
C GLU A 153 6.62 3.12 -19.79
N ASN A 154 7.81 2.54 -19.80
CA ASN A 154 8.29 1.68 -20.89
C ASN A 154 8.77 0.29 -20.46
N MET A 155 8.30 -0.24 -19.36
CA MET A 155 8.68 -1.60 -18.96
C MET A 155 7.70 -2.64 -19.49
N ASN A 156 8.24 -3.73 -20.12
CA ASN A 156 7.47 -4.94 -20.43
C ASN A 156 7.05 -5.66 -19.14
N GLN A 157 6.06 -5.11 -18.46
CA GLN A 157 5.58 -5.58 -17.15
C GLN A 157 4.07 -5.72 -17.16
N VAL A 158 3.56 -6.63 -16.34
CA VAL A 158 2.13 -6.77 -16.07
C VAL A 158 1.73 -5.75 -14.99
N ALA A 159 0.81 -4.86 -15.33
CA ALA A 159 0.22 -3.92 -14.38
C ALA A 159 -0.86 -4.62 -13.54
N VAL A 160 -0.70 -4.66 -12.22
CA VAL A 160 -1.73 -5.14 -11.29
C VAL A 160 -2.36 -3.94 -10.60
N MET A 161 -3.66 -3.77 -10.75
CA MET A 161 -4.37 -2.63 -10.19
C MET A 161 -5.81 -2.97 -9.83
N SER A 162 -6.45 -2.15 -9.01
CA SER A 162 -7.88 -2.28 -8.75
C SER A 162 -8.69 -1.80 -9.97
N ILE A 163 -9.91 -2.33 -10.11
CA ILE A 163 -10.84 -1.91 -11.17
C ILE A 163 -11.06 -0.38 -11.16
N HIS A 164 -11.17 0.22 -9.96
CA HIS A 164 -11.34 1.67 -9.83
C HIS A 164 -10.15 2.46 -10.39
N LYS A 165 -8.93 1.99 -10.18
CA LYS A 165 -7.72 2.63 -10.71
C LYS A 165 -7.57 2.47 -12.22
N SER A 166 -8.20 1.46 -12.81
CA SER A 166 -8.19 1.25 -14.27
C SER A 166 -9.18 2.16 -15.01
N LYS A 167 -10.02 2.92 -14.31
CA LYS A 167 -11.00 3.83 -14.93
C LYS A 167 -10.28 4.90 -15.78
N GLY A 168 -10.64 4.99 -17.06
CA GLY A 168 -10.01 5.91 -18.02
C GLY A 168 -8.75 5.38 -18.69
N LEU A 169 -8.23 4.22 -18.27
CA LEU A 169 -7.10 3.56 -18.92
C LEU A 169 -7.58 2.49 -19.90
N GLU A 170 -6.72 2.11 -20.84
CA GLU A 170 -6.97 1.05 -21.82
C GLU A 170 -5.71 0.17 -21.95
N PHE A 171 -5.91 -1.15 -22.09
CA PHE A 171 -4.83 -2.11 -22.19
C PHE A 171 -5.07 -3.09 -23.34
N PRO A 172 -4.03 -3.56 -24.04
CA PRO A 172 -4.19 -4.60 -25.07
C PRO A 172 -4.85 -5.86 -24.50
N VAL A 173 -4.38 -6.32 -23.34
CA VAL A 173 -4.87 -7.53 -22.66
C VAL A 173 -5.25 -7.17 -21.23
N VAL A 174 -6.42 -7.60 -20.78
CA VAL A 174 -6.88 -7.48 -19.40
C VAL A 174 -7.21 -8.86 -18.86
N ILE A 175 -6.67 -9.17 -17.67
CA ILE A 175 -6.92 -10.40 -16.94
C ILE A 175 -7.64 -10.04 -15.64
N VAL A 176 -8.81 -10.59 -15.40
CA VAL A 176 -9.57 -10.46 -14.16
C VAL A 176 -9.56 -11.82 -13.46
N PRO A 177 -8.63 -12.05 -12.51
CA PRO A 177 -8.37 -13.39 -11.97
C PRO A 177 -9.42 -13.86 -10.96
N PHE A 178 -10.30 -12.99 -10.46
CA PHE A 178 -11.32 -13.29 -9.44
C PHE A 178 -12.64 -12.62 -9.81
N ALA A 179 -13.21 -13.03 -10.95
CA ALA A 179 -14.49 -12.50 -11.44
C ALA A 179 -15.70 -13.19 -10.78
N ASP A 180 -15.61 -13.48 -9.49
CA ASP A 180 -16.62 -14.22 -8.72
C ASP A 180 -17.25 -13.41 -7.57
N TRP A 181 -17.09 -12.07 -7.57
CA TRP A 181 -17.69 -11.21 -6.56
C TRP A 181 -19.22 -11.17 -6.65
N SER A 182 -19.84 -11.00 -5.50
CA SER A 182 -21.31 -10.89 -5.40
C SER A 182 -21.81 -9.60 -6.03
N LEU A 183 -22.86 -9.70 -6.84
CA LEU A 183 -23.59 -8.56 -7.36
C LEU A 183 -24.70 -8.20 -6.36
N GLY A 184 -24.39 -7.30 -5.42
CA GLY A 184 -25.41 -6.66 -4.59
C GLY A 184 -25.69 -7.24 -3.23
N LYS A 185 -24.80 -8.02 -2.64
CA LYS A 185 -24.87 -8.37 -1.22
C LYS A 185 -23.63 -7.85 -0.49
N SER A 186 -23.58 -6.58 -0.18
CA SER A 186 -22.64 -6.09 0.81
C SER A 186 -23.26 -6.17 2.20
N THR A 187 -22.91 -7.22 2.95
CA THR A 187 -23.26 -7.35 4.38
C THR A 187 -22.51 -6.34 5.26
N TYR A 188 -21.60 -5.58 4.67
CA TYR A 188 -20.71 -4.66 5.36
C TYR A 188 -21.07 -3.18 5.17
N ASP A 189 -22.01 -2.87 4.26
CA ASP A 189 -22.45 -1.51 4.06
C ASP A 189 -23.21 -1.03 5.29
N ARG A 190 -22.80 0.11 5.82
CA ARG A 190 -23.39 0.75 6.99
C ARG A 190 -23.88 2.12 6.58
N ALA A 191 -25.04 2.50 7.06
CA ALA A 191 -25.58 3.84 6.90
C ALA A 191 -26.12 4.41 8.20
N TRP A 192 -25.92 5.69 8.40
CA TRP A 192 -26.59 6.44 9.45
C TRP A 192 -28.00 6.78 8.99
N ILE A 193 -28.96 6.55 9.85
CA ILE A 193 -30.36 6.91 9.63
C ILE A 193 -30.87 7.75 10.80
N GLN A 194 -31.79 8.65 10.53
CA GLN A 194 -32.56 9.32 11.56
C GLN A 194 -33.61 8.36 12.11
N THR A 195 -33.84 8.43 13.41
CA THR A 195 -34.75 7.52 14.11
C THR A 195 -35.80 8.36 14.83
N ASP A 196 -36.97 8.45 14.23
CA ASP A 196 -38.09 9.22 14.83
C ASP A 196 -38.79 8.44 15.95
N ASP A 197 -38.65 7.08 15.93
CA ASP A 197 -39.37 6.17 16.82
C ASP A 197 -38.52 5.66 18.00
N LEU A 198 -37.27 6.05 18.09
CA LEU A 198 -36.35 5.62 19.15
C LEU A 198 -35.92 6.82 20.00
N GLU A 199 -35.59 6.58 21.26
CA GLU A 199 -35.04 7.64 22.15
C GLU A 199 -33.68 8.21 21.68
N ILE A 200 -33.06 7.58 20.69
CA ILE A 200 -31.81 8.03 20.08
C ILE A 200 -32.09 8.69 18.72
N PRO A 201 -31.58 9.90 18.43
CA PRO A 201 -31.93 10.64 17.21
C PRO A 201 -31.31 10.05 15.93
N VAL A 202 -30.27 9.21 16.05
CA VAL A 202 -29.54 8.63 14.91
C VAL A 202 -29.09 7.21 15.24
N ALA A 203 -29.26 6.29 14.32
CA ALA A 203 -28.78 4.90 14.45
C ALA A 203 -27.92 4.48 13.25
N LEU A 204 -26.94 3.62 13.49
CA LEU A 204 -26.15 2.97 12.44
C LEU A 204 -26.78 1.64 12.07
N ILE A 205 -27.23 1.51 10.83
CA ILE A 205 -27.79 0.26 10.31
C ILE A 205 -26.83 -0.43 9.33
N THR A 206 -26.97 -1.73 9.20
CA THR A 206 -26.30 -2.53 8.17
C THR A 206 -27.28 -2.86 7.04
N GLY A 207 -26.77 -3.12 5.83
CA GLY A 207 -27.55 -3.50 4.66
C GLY A 207 -28.27 -4.86 4.77
N SER A 208 -28.31 -5.48 5.95
CA SER A 208 -29.05 -6.73 6.19
C SER A 208 -30.56 -6.47 6.22
N LYS A 209 -31.24 -6.87 5.15
CA LYS A 209 -32.70 -6.74 5.02
C LYS A 209 -33.45 -7.42 6.17
N SER A 210 -33.02 -8.61 6.58
CA SER A 210 -33.67 -9.37 7.65
C SER A 210 -33.52 -8.73 9.04
N ALA A 211 -32.45 -7.98 9.28
CA ALA A 211 -32.29 -7.21 10.50
C ALA A 211 -33.12 -5.92 10.45
N ALA A 212 -33.15 -5.23 9.32
CA ALA A 212 -33.90 -4.02 9.13
C ALA A 212 -35.44 -4.24 9.25
N GLU A 213 -35.96 -5.34 8.71
CA GLU A 213 -37.39 -5.69 8.82
C GLU A 213 -37.86 -5.88 10.27
N LYS A 214 -36.96 -6.29 11.19
CA LYS A 214 -37.29 -6.42 12.62
C LYS A 214 -37.35 -5.08 13.37
N ILE A 215 -36.75 -4.04 12.79
CA ILE A 215 -36.69 -2.70 13.40
C ILE A 215 -37.89 -1.87 12.96
N GLY A 216 -38.32 -1.97 11.69
CA GLY A 216 -39.44 -1.22 11.15
C GLY A 216 -39.37 -1.03 9.64
N SER A 217 -40.49 -0.63 9.02
CA SER A 217 -40.60 -0.51 7.56
C SER A 217 -39.63 0.55 6.95
N ALA A 218 -39.43 1.68 7.60
CA ALA A 218 -38.53 2.73 7.14
C ALA A 218 -37.05 2.23 7.08
N TYR A 219 -36.68 1.39 8.03
CA TYR A 219 -35.34 0.79 8.06
C TYR A 219 -35.17 -0.28 6.98
N ALA A 220 -36.25 -1.04 6.70
CA ALA A 220 -36.26 -2.05 5.63
C ALA A 220 -36.14 -1.38 4.24
N GLU A 221 -36.80 -0.24 4.04
CA GLU A 221 -36.71 0.56 2.81
C GLU A 221 -35.29 1.07 2.62
N LYS A 222 -34.67 1.65 3.65
CA LYS A 222 -33.27 2.13 3.59
C LYS A 222 -32.28 1.01 3.31
N ALA A 223 -32.43 -0.15 3.95
CA ALA A 223 -31.60 -1.33 3.67
C ALA A 223 -31.79 -1.82 2.22
N SER A 224 -33.01 -1.71 1.67
CA SER A 224 -33.27 -2.04 0.26
C SER A 224 -32.56 -1.05 -0.70
N GLU A 225 -32.62 0.24 -0.43
CA GLU A 225 -31.90 1.25 -1.20
C GLU A 225 -30.38 0.99 -1.19
N MET A 226 -29.81 0.72 -0.01
CA MET A 226 -28.39 0.38 0.13
C MET A 226 -28.00 -0.83 -0.72
N ASN A 227 -28.83 -1.89 -0.71
CA ASN A 227 -28.59 -3.09 -1.53
C ASN A 227 -28.67 -2.78 -3.03
N GLN A 228 -29.63 -1.94 -3.46
CA GLN A 228 -29.71 -1.49 -4.85
C GLN A 228 -28.47 -0.68 -5.25
N GLN A 229 -28.03 0.24 -4.40
CA GLN A 229 -26.80 1.02 -4.66
C GLN A 229 -25.60 0.10 -4.80
N SER A 230 -25.43 -0.86 -3.88
CA SER A 230 -24.34 -1.84 -3.94
C SER A 230 -24.39 -2.70 -5.23
N GLN A 231 -25.59 -3.02 -5.72
CA GLN A 231 -25.76 -3.70 -7.02
C GLN A 231 -25.28 -2.81 -8.16
N PHE A 232 -25.68 -1.55 -8.19
CA PHE A 232 -25.21 -0.60 -9.22
C PHE A 232 -23.70 -0.44 -9.20
N ASP A 233 -23.10 -0.31 -8.03
CA ASP A 233 -21.66 -0.16 -7.90
C ASP A 233 -20.92 -1.41 -8.38
N SER A 234 -21.44 -2.60 -8.08
CA SER A 234 -20.89 -3.87 -8.54
C SER A 234 -21.00 -4.03 -10.06
N LEU A 235 -22.13 -3.63 -10.67
CA LEU A 235 -22.33 -3.63 -12.11
C LEU A 235 -21.44 -2.61 -12.79
N ASN A 236 -21.28 -1.42 -12.22
CA ASN A 236 -20.36 -0.41 -12.74
C ASN A 236 -18.91 -0.90 -12.70
N ALA A 237 -18.51 -1.58 -11.65
CA ALA A 237 -17.18 -2.20 -11.56
C ALA A 237 -16.98 -3.26 -12.65
N LEU A 238 -18.01 -4.09 -12.90
CA LEU A 238 -17.99 -5.08 -13.97
C LEU A 238 -17.87 -4.41 -15.35
N TYR A 239 -18.67 -3.39 -15.60
CA TYR A 239 -18.61 -2.60 -16.85
C TYR A 239 -17.22 -1.98 -17.04
N VAL A 240 -16.65 -1.37 -16.01
CA VAL A 240 -15.30 -0.83 -16.09
C VAL A 240 -14.28 -1.92 -16.43
N ALA A 241 -14.30 -3.06 -15.73
CA ALA A 241 -13.36 -4.15 -15.98
C ALA A 241 -13.43 -4.70 -17.40
N THR A 242 -14.65 -4.87 -17.93
CA THR A 242 -14.88 -5.45 -19.27
C THR A 242 -14.65 -4.49 -20.44
N THR A 243 -14.63 -3.19 -20.19
CA THR A 243 -14.42 -2.16 -21.20
C THR A 243 -12.98 -1.64 -21.28
N ARG A 244 -12.06 -2.16 -20.47
CA ARG A 244 -10.63 -1.76 -20.51
C ARG A 244 -9.80 -2.47 -21.58
N PRO A 245 -10.09 -3.76 -21.95
CA PRO A 245 -9.28 -4.43 -22.96
C PRO A 245 -9.55 -3.87 -24.36
N LYS A 246 -8.48 -3.72 -25.15
CA LYS A 246 -8.54 -3.40 -26.58
C LYS A 246 -8.65 -4.65 -27.46
N GLU A 247 -7.96 -5.73 -27.04
CA GLU A 247 -7.79 -6.93 -27.87
C GLU A 247 -8.32 -8.19 -27.17
N VAL A 248 -7.91 -8.42 -25.90
CA VAL A 248 -8.21 -9.67 -25.19
C VAL A 248 -8.67 -9.40 -23.77
N LEU A 249 -9.80 -10.01 -23.41
CA LEU A 249 -10.31 -10.09 -22.04
C LEU A 249 -10.25 -11.54 -21.54
N ILE A 250 -9.56 -11.77 -20.43
CA ILE A 250 -9.50 -13.07 -19.76
C ILE A 250 -10.18 -12.93 -18.40
N LEU A 251 -11.29 -13.63 -18.21
CA LEU A 251 -12.02 -13.69 -16.96
C LEU A 251 -11.81 -15.05 -16.32
N MET A 252 -11.31 -15.05 -15.09
CA MET A 252 -11.16 -16.28 -14.28
C MET A 252 -12.12 -16.22 -13.12
N THR A 253 -12.91 -17.28 -12.95
CA THR A 253 -13.91 -17.35 -11.90
C THR A 253 -14.00 -18.77 -11.36
N ARG A 254 -14.49 -18.93 -10.13
CA ARG A 254 -14.85 -20.23 -9.58
C ARG A 254 -16.29 -20.57 -9.98
N LEU A 255 -16.54 -21.84 -10.23
CA LEU A 255 -17.91 -22.31 -10.39
C LEU A 255 -18.67 -22.09 -9.07
N PRO A 256 -19.76 -21.33 -9.07
CA PRO A 256 -20.53 -21.08 -7.85
C PRO A 256 -21.20 -22.38 -7.40
N ARG A 257 -21.24 -22.60 -6.09
CA ARG A 257 -21.91 -23.78 -5.49
C ARG A 257 -23.43 -23.69 -5.52
N GLU A 258 -23.98 -22.49 -5.63
CA GLU A 258 -25.43 -22.19 -5.67
C GLU A 258 -25.69 -21.02 -6.62
N LYS A 259 -26.95 -20.82 -7.05
CA LYS A 259 -27.42 -19.68 -7.86
C LYS A 259 -27.37 -18.37 -7.03
N GLU A 260 -26.21 -17.99 -6.59
CA GLU A 260 -26.00 -16.65 -6.04
C GLU A 260 -25.79 -15.66 -7.19
N GLY A 261 -26.48 -14.51 -7.18
CA GLY A 261 -26.28 -13.45 -8.15
C GLY A 261 -24.86 -12.88 -8.03
N ASN A 262 -23.93 -13.45 -8.78
CA ASN A 262 -22.53 -13.00 -8.85
C ASN A 262 -22.13 -12.71 -10.31
N ALA A 263 -20.97 -12.10 -10.51
CA ALA A 263 -20.50 -11.74 -11.85
C ALA A 263 -20.39 -12.96 -12.79
N PHE A 264 -20.07 -14.14 -12.27
CA PHE A 264 -20.03 -15.36 -13.06
C PHE A 264 -21.35 -15.65 -13.79
N HIS A 265 -22.50 -15.52 -13.11
CA HIS A 265 -23.79 -15.82 -13.74
C HIS A 265 -24.09 -14.89 -14.90
N VAL A 266 -23.74 -13.61 -14.79
CA VAL A 266 -23.93 -12.64 -15.88
C VAL A 266 -23.12 -13.06 -17.13
N PHE A 267 -21.89 -13.52 -16.94
CA PHE A 267 -21.06 -13.98 -18.06
C PHE A 267 -21.53 -15.32 -18.61
N ASN A 268 -21.91 -16.25 -17.73
CA ASN A 268 -22.40 -17.57 -18.16
C ASN A 268 -23.69 -17.45 -18.96
N ASP A 269 -24.65 -16.66 -18.47
CA ASP A 269 -25.92 -16.43 -19.17
C ASP A 269 -25.67 -15.78 -20.54
N TYR A 270 -24.74 -14.81 -20.62
CA TYR A 270 -24.34 -14.22 -21.91
C TYR A 270 -23.69 -15.23 -22.86
N LEU A 271 -22.80 -16.09 -22.36
CA LEU A 271 -22.14 -17.10 -23.19
C LEU A 271 -23.14 -18.14 -23.70
N GLU A 272 -24.08 -18.58 -22.84
CA GLU A 272 -25.17 -19.51 -23.24
C GLU A 272 -26.06 -18.89 -24.30
N GLU A 273 -26.45 -17.61 -24.17
CA GLU A 273 -27.24 -16.87 -25.16
C GLU A 273 -26.51 -16.80 -26.52
N LYS A 274 -25.18 -16.70 -26.53
CA LYS A 274 -24.34 -16.69 -27.73
C LYS A 274 -24.00 -18.08 -28.26
N GLY A 275 -24.50 -19.16 -27.63
CA GLY A 275 -24.30 -20.52 -28.08
C GLY A 275 -22.92 -21.10 -27.70
N PHE A 276 -22.20 -20.46 -26.78
CA PHE A 276 -20.97 -21.00 -26.22
C PHE A 276 -21.32 -21.86 -25.01
N SER A 277 -21.36 -23.18 -25.18
CA SER A 277 -21.45 -24.12 -24.07
C SER A 277 -20.05 -24.66 -23.78
N GLY A 278 -19.38 -24.12 -22.79
CA GLY A 278 -18.13 -24.68 -22.27
C GLY A 278 -18.43 -25.65 -21.14
N THR A 279 -18.00 -26.90 -21.27
CA THR A 279 -17.82 -27.77 -20.08
C THR A 279 -16.58 -27.28 -19.32
N PRO A 280 -16.62 -27.15 -17.99
CA PRO A 280 -15.49 -26.80 -17.16
C PRO A 280 -14.38 -27.86 -17.20
#